data_0240dad12d3fb393ebf3c501497979e0
#
_entry.id   0240dad12d3fb393ebf3c501497979e0
#
_cell.length_a   1.000
_cell.length_b   1.000
_cell.length_c   1.000
_cell.angle_alpha   90.00
_cell.angle_beta   90.00
_cell.angle_gamma   90.00
#
_symmetry.space_group_name_H-M   'P 1'
#
loop_
_entity.id
_entity.type
_entity.pdbx_description
1 polymer ?
#
loop_
_entity_poly.entity_id
_entity_poly.type
_entity_poly.pdbx_seq_one_letter_code
_entity_poly.pdbx_strand_id
1 'polypeptide(L)'
;MLRFTFSPDGSLPKHAPAKYPDVLESNGSFTITVDGRVFFTEPSFPIYEFLSQANEWMAAGRVPDSMEYASLETDENPLICFRRTADDNFRLESPWAAFKCDSTFSFKEICKAVRELNDRMH
;
A
#
# COMPACT_ATOMS: atom_id res chain seq x y z
N MET A 1 -13.87 2.80 -6.44
CA MET A 1 -12.64 2.38 -7.11
C MET A 1 -11.44 2.59 -6.19
N LEU A 2 -10.63 1.59 -6.03
CA LEU A 2 -9.44 1.65 -5.18
C LEU A 2 -8.21 1.92 -6.03
N ARG A 3 -7.39 2.87 -5.61
CA ARG A 3 -6.17 3.21 -6.34
C ARG A 3 -5.04 3.54 -5.38
N PHE A 4 -3.86 3.02 -5.69
CA PHE A 4 -2.62 3.35 -4.98
C PHE A 4 -1.75 4.20 -5.88
N THR A 5 -1.20 5.27 -5.34
CA THR A 5 -0.24 6.11 -6.06
C THR A 5 0.97 6.37 -5.18
N PHE A 6 2.12 6.46 -5.81
CA PHE A 6 3.37 6.72 -5.11
C PHE A 6 4.20 7.72 -5.91
N SER A 7 4.68 8.74 -5.22
CA SER A 7 5.59 9.72 -5.81
C SER A 7 6.91 9.65 -5.05
N PRO A 8 8.01 9.30 -5.73
CA PRO A 8 9.31 9.26 -5.08
C PRO A 8 9.64 10.61 -4.45
N ASP A 9 10.35 10.57 -3.33
CA ASP A 9 10.76 11.79 -2.68
C ASP A 9 11.71 12.54 -3.60
N GLY A 10 11.33 13.77 -3.99
CA GLY A 10 12.14 14.60 -4.86
C GLY A 10 13.45 15.06 -4.22
N SER A 11 13.64 14.79 -2.94
CA SER A 11 14.89 15.15 -2.27
C SER A 11 15.98 14.08 -2.47
N LEU A 12 15.68 12.99 -3.18
CA LEU A 12 16.69 11.99 -3.50
C LEU A 12 17.80 12.67 -4.31
N PRO A 13 19.03 12.66 -3.81
CA PRO A 13 20.11 13.31 -4.54
C PRO A 13 20.29 12.64 -5.89
N LYS A 14 20.39 13.45 -6.94
CA LYS A 14 20.63 12.96 -8.29
C LYS A 14 21.92 12.16 -8.40
N HIS A 15 22.71 12.15 -7.35
CA HIS A 15 24.01 11.50 -7.29
C HIS A 15 24.02 10.29 -6.36
N ALA A 16 22.84 9.79 -5.96
CA ALA A 16 22.79 8.56 -5.20
C ALA A 16 23.52 7.48 -6.00
N PRO A 17 24.51 6.80 -5.41
CA PRO A 17 25.26 5.79 -6.14
C PRO A 17 24.31 4.73 -6.65
N ALA A 18 24.32 4.51 -7.95
CA ALA A 18 23.44 3.54 -8.59
C ALA A 18 23.65 2.10 -8.11
N LYS A 19 24.73 1.85 -7.40
CA LYS A 19 25.04 0.52 -6.89
C LYS A 19 24.25 0.11 -5.66
N TYR A 20 23.56 1.06 -5.04
CA TYR A 20 22.62 0.70 -3.99
C TYR A 20 21.25 0.65 -4.66
N PRO A 21 20.63 -0.52 -4.72
CA PRO A 21 19.23 -0.49 -5.04
C PRO A 21 18.61 0.34 -3.92
N ASP A 22 18.25 1.55 -4.22
CA ASP A 22 17.56 2.44 -3.27
C ASP A 22 16.22 1.86 -2.86
N VAL A 23 16.03 0.62 -3.21
CA VAL A 23 14.87 -0.18 -2.93
C VAL A 23 14.53 -0.15 -1.45
N LEU A 24 15.54 -0.19 -0.59
CA LEU A 24 15.33 -0.21 0.86
C LEU A 24 15.20 1.19 1.46
N GLU A 25 15.58 2.21 0.70
CA GLU A 25 15.57 3.59 1.18
C GLU A 25 14.64 4.50 0.39
N SER A 26 13.94 3.94 -0.60
CA SER A 26 13.04 4.73 -1.45
C SER A 26 11.75 5.03 -0.71
N ASN A 27 11.79 6.04 0.14
CA ASN A 27 10.60 6.58 0.74
C ASN A 27 10.06 7.69 -0.16
N GLY A 28 8.76 7.89 -0.11
CA GLY A 28 8.11 8.93 -0.87
C GLY A 28 6.66 9.03 -0.48
N SER A 29 5.92 9.92 -1.13
CA SER A 29 4.50 10.12 -0.84
C SER A 29 3.68 8.95 -1.37
N PHE A 30 3.02 8.25 -0.47
CA PHE A 30 2.10 7.17 -0.81
C PHE A 30 0.69 7.60 -0.50
N THR A 31 -0.22 7.41 -1.46
CA THR A 31 -1.61 7.81 -1.32
C THR A 31 -2.52 6.67 -1.72
N ILE A 32 -3.52 6.42 -0.89
CA ILE A 32 -4.61 5.49 -1.19
C ILE A 32 -5.85 6.32 -1.46
N THR A 33 -6.44 6.14 -2.63
CA THR A 33 -7.63 6.86 -3.04
C THR A 33 -8.80 5.89 -3.17
N VAL A 34 -9.94 6.28 -2.64
CA VAL A 34 -11.18 5.51 -2.74
C VAL A 34 -12.22 6.39 -3.41
N ASP A 35 -12.65 5.98 -4.59
CA ASP A 35 -13.65 6.72 -5.39
C ASP A 35 -13.28 8.20 -5.57
N GLY A 36 -12.00 8.45 -5.82
CA GLY A 36 -11.50 9.80 -6.04
C GLY A 36 -11.20 10.59 -4.79
N ARG A 37 -11.44 10.05 -3.61
CA ARG A 37 -11.16 10.72 -2.33
C ARG A 37 -9.91 10.13 -1.69
N VAL A 38 -9.04 11.00 -1.20
CA VAL A 38 -7.84 10.56 -0.49
C VAL A 38 -8.25 9.95 0.85
N PHE A 39 -8.01 8.64 0.98
CA PHE A 39 -8.27 7.90 2.20
C PHE A 39 -7.06 7.93 3.13
N PHE A 40 -5.87 7.80 2.58
CA PHE A 40 -4.62 7.72 3.32
C PHE A 40 -3.52 8.39 2.51
N THR A 41 -2.71 9.20 3.17
CA THR A 41 -1.52 9.76 2.53
C THR A 41 -0.42 9.91 3.56
N GLU A 42 0.79 9.55 3.16
CA GLU A 42 1.97 9.66 4.01
C GLU A 42 3.15 10.13 3.16
N PRO A 43 3.76 11.26 3.50
CA PRO A 43 4.83 11.84 2.67
C PRO A 43 6.14 11.08 2.70
N SER A 44 6.35 10.24 3.71
CA SER A 44 7.62 9.51 3.85
C SER A 44 7.33 8.05 4.13
N PHE A 45 6.79 7.36 3.11
CA PHE A 45 6.29 6.00 3.24
C PHE A 45 7.27 4.98 2.65
N PRO A 46 7.57 3.90 3.38
CA PRO A 46 8.47 2.85 2.89
C PRO A 46 7.73 1.92 1.93
N ILE A 47 7.60 2.35 0.68
CA ILE A 47 6.75 1.69 -0.31
C ILE A 47 7.13 0.23 -0.58
N TYR A 48 8.43 -0.07 -0.60
CA TYR A 48 8.85 -1.43 -0.90
C TYR A 48 8.54 -2.40 0.22
N GLU A 49 8.52 -1.93 1.47
CA GLU A 49 8.09 -2.74 2.60
C GLU A 49 6.61 -3.13 2.44
N PHE A 50 5.78 -2.15 2.08
CA PHE A 50 4.37 -2.39 1.83
C PHE A 50 4.17 -3.35 0.65
N LEU A 51 4.86 -3.10 -0.47
CA LEU A 51 4.73 -3.95 -1.66
C LEU A 51 5.18 -5.38 -1.40
N SER A 52 6.25 -5.55 -0.62
CA SER A 52 6.71 -6.89 -0.25
C SER A 52 5.63 -7.67 0.50
N GLN A 53 5.00 -7.03 1.48
CA GLN A 53 3.95 -7.68 2.25
C GLN A 53 2.69 -7.91 1.41
N ALA A 54 2.32 -6.95 0.56
CA ALA A 54 1.16 -7.09 -0.31
C ALA A 54 1.36 -8.19 -1.34
N ASN A 55 2.53 -8.26 -1.95
CA ASN A 55 2.83 -9.29 -2.95
C ASN A 55 2.82 -10.68 -2.33
N GLU A 56 3.37 -10.82 -1.13
CA GLU A 56 3.35 -12.09 -0.41
C GLU A 56 1.92 -12.51 -0.09
N TRP A 57 1.09 -11.56 0.35
CA TRP A 57 -0.31 -11.83 0.66
C TRP A 57 -1.06 -12.30 -0.59
N MET A 58 -0.82 -11.66 -1.74
CA MET A 58 -1.47 -12.03 -3.00
C MET A 58 -1.02 -13.37 -3.54
N ALA A 59 0.19 -13.81 -3.19
CA ALA A 59 0.78 -15.05 -3.72
C ALA A 59 0.20 -16.31 -3.10
N ALA A 60 -0.74 -16.18 -2.18
CA ALA A 60 -1.33 -17.34 -1.49
C ALA A 60 -2.07 -18.31 -2.41
N GLY A 61 -2.38 -17.90 -3.65
CA GLY A 61 -3.04 -18.79 -4.64
C GLY A 61 -4.53 -18.96 -4.43
N ARG A 62 -5.09 -18.35 -3.41
CA ARG A 62 -6.52 -18.40 -3.07
C ARG A 62 -6.84 -17.09 -2.35
N VAL A 63 -8.13 -16.80 -2.14
CA VAL A 63 -8.51 -15.63 -1.36
C VAL A 63 -7.98 -15.80 0.06
N PRO A 64 -7.05 -14.95 0.48
CA PRO A 64 -6.44 -15.09 1.81
C PRO A 64 -7.30 -14.46 2.89
N ASP A 65 -6.85 -14.61 4.13
CA ASP A 65 -7.42 -13.87 5.26
C ASP A 65 -7.05 -12.40 5.14
N SER A 66 -7.40 -11.61 6.15
CA SER A 66 -7.12 -10.18 6.16
C SER A 66 -5.62 -9.90 5.98
N MET A 67 -5.33 -8.81 5.27
CA MET A 67 -3.97 -8.31 5.17
C MET A 67 -3.76 -7.23 6.21
N GLU A 68 -2.72 -7.36 7.01
CA GLU A 68 -2.35 -6.37 8.00
C GLU A 68 -0.92 -5.90 7.71
N TYR A 69 -0.80 -4.70 7.16
CA TYR A 69 0.51 -4.13 6.91
C TYR A 69 1.04 -3.49 8.19
N ALA A 70 2.16 -3.99 8.67
CA ALA A 70 2.85 -3.47 9.83
C ALA A 70 4.18 -2.87 9.40
N SER A 71 4.41 -1.61 9.74
CA SER A 71 5.65 -0.93 9.41
C SER A 71 6.59 -0.91 10.59
N LEU A 72 7.89 -1.05 10.32
CA LEU A 72 8.92 -0.91 11.33
C LEU A 72 9.17 0.55 11.68
N GLU A 73 8.63 1.47 10.89
CA GLU A 73 8.86 2.91 11.09
C GLU A 73 7.83 3.58 11.99
N THR A 74 6.84 2.85 12.46
CA THR A 74 5.81 3.41 13.33
C THR A 74 5.31 2.37 14.32
N ASP A 75 4.80 2.86 15.45
CA ASP A 75 4.18 2.02 16.48
C ASP A 75 2.72 1.71 16.16
N GLU A 76 2.15 2.35 15.14
CA GLU A 76 0.78 2.12 14.71
C GLU A 76 0.70 0.86 13.86
N ASN A 77 0.33 -0.25 14.46
CA ASN A 77 0.24 -1.52 13.78
C ASN A 77 -1.11 -2.20 14.05
N PRO A 78 -1.83 -2.61 12.98
CA PRO A 78 -1.45 -2.42 11.58
C PRO A 78 -1.68 -0.97 11.13
N LEU A 79 -0.82 -0.49 10.24
CA LEU A 79 -0.95 0.85 9.68
C LEU A 79 -1.99 0.87 8.56
N ILE A 80 -2.03 -0.19 7.76
CA ILE A 80 -3.01 -0.37 6.70
C ILE A 80 -3.55 -1.79 6.83
N CYS A 81 -4.87 -1.93 6.82
CA CYS A 81 -5.50 -3.24 6.95
C CYS A 81 -6.57 -3.42 5.88
N PHE A 82 -6.52 -4.53 5.17
CA PHE A 82 -7.63 -5.00 4.35
C PHE A 82 -8.30 -6.14 5.12
N ARG A 83 -9.33 -5.80 5.86
CA ARG A 83 -10.03 -6.76 6.73
C ARG A 83 -11.06 -7.53 5.93
N ARG A 84 -10.90 -8.84 5.88
CA ARG A 84 -11.85 -9.71 5.20
C ARG A 84 -13.20 -9.66 5.92
N THR A 85 -14.26 -9.30 5.18
CA THR A 85 -15.61 -9.18 5.75
C THR A 85 -16.52 -10.32 5.33
N ALA A 86 -16.32 -10.87 4.12
CA ALA A 86 -17.10 -11.98 3.58
C ALA A 86 -16.28 -12.56 2.44
N ASP A 87 -16.57 -13.77 2.02
CA ASP A 87 -15.91 -14.55 0.95
C ASP A 87 -14.63 -13.92 0.37
N ASP A 88 -14.78 -13.01 -0.63
CA ASP A 88 -13.66 -12.34 -1.26
C ASP A 88 -13.72 -10.82 -1.11
N ASN A 89 -14.48 -10.32 -0.13
CA ASN A 89 -14.64 -8.90 0.11
C ASN A 89 -13.84 -8.45 1.32
N PHE A 90 -13.25 -7.26 1.19
CA PHE A 90 -12.37 -6.70 2.21
C PHE A 90 -12.75 -5.25 2.49
N ARG A 91 -12.63 -4.84 3.75
CA ARG A 91 -12.78 -3.45 4.18
C ARG A 91 -11.39 -2.85 4.39
N LEU A 92 -11.20 -1.64 3.89
CA LEU A 92 -9.95 -0.92 4.10
C LEU A 92 -10.01 -0.10 5.38
N GLU A 93 -9.03 -0.28 6.24
CA GLU A 93 -8.93 0.41 7.53
C GLU A 93 -7.51 0.93 7.77
N SER A 94 -7.41 2.07 8.42
CA SER A 94 -6.12 2.61 8.85
C SER A 94 -6.35 3.57 10.02
N PRO A 95 -5.48 3.56 11.06
CA PRO A 95 -5.56 4.55 12.13
C PRO A 95 -5.27 5.97 11.64
N TRP A 96 -4.61 6.11 10.48
CA TRP A 96 -4.30 7.43 9.90
C TRP A 96 -5.22 7.78 8.73
N ALA A 97 -6.36 7.11 8.61
CA ALA A 97 -7.30 7.37 7.54
C ALA A 97 -7.96 8.75 7.68
N ALA A 98 -8.13 9.42 6.55
CA ALA A 98 -8.80 10.72 6.52
C ALA A 98 -10.31 10.60 6.76
N PHE A 99 -10.87 9.42 6.49
CA PHE A 99 -12.28 9.15 6.73
C PHE A 99 -12.48 7.64 6.90
N LYS A 100 -13.62 7.26 7.48
CA LYS A 100 -13.97 5.85 7.60
C LYS A 100 -14.47 5.35 6.25
N CYS A 101 -13.82 4.33 5.72
CA CYS A 101 -14.23 3.74 4.45
C CYS A 101 -15.33 2.70 4.68
N ASP A 102 -16.53 2.99 4.19
CA ASP A 102 -17.67 2.07 4.30
C ASP A 102 -17.77 1.13 3.10
N SER A 103 -16.99 1.38 2.06
CA SER A 103 -16.96 0.53 0.87
C SER A 103 -16.16 -0.73 1.12
N THR A 104 -16.50 -1.80 0.41
CA THR A 104 -15.71 -3.03 0.41
C THR A 104 -15.11 -3.24 -0.97
N PHE A 105 -14.02 -4.00 -1.02
CA PHE A 105 -13.29 -4.27 -2.25
C PHE A 105 -13.11 -5.78 -2.38
N SER A 106 -13.26 -6.29 -3.61
CA SER A 106 -12.98 -7.69 -3.85
C SER A 106 -11.46 -7.92 -3.81
N PHE A 107 -11.07 -9.17 -3.55
CA PHE A 107 -9.66 -9.54 -3.63
C PHE A 107 -9.08 -9.19 -5.00
N LYS A 108 -9.86 -9.43 -6.06
CA LYS A 108 -9.45 -9.13 -7.42
C LYS A 108 -9.16 -7.64 -7.62
N GLU A 109 -10.00 -6.79 -7.06
CA GLU A 109 -9.83 -5.33 -7.16
C GLU A 109 -8.58 -4.88 -6.42
N ILE A 110 -8.33 -5.42 -5.24
CA ILE A 110 -7.13 -5.09 -4.47
C ILE A 110 -5.88 -5.54 -5.22
N CYS A 111 -5.90 -6.76 -5.76
CA CYS A 111 -4.78 -7.28 -6.55
C CYS A 111 -4.50 -6.40 -7.76
N LYS A 112 -5.55 -5.93 -8.44
CA LYS A 112 -5.39 -5.03 -9.59
C LYS A 112 -4.71 -3.73 -9.17
N ALA A 113 -5.15 -3.13 -8.06
CA ALA A 113 -4.58 -1.89 -7.58
C ALA A 113 -3.09 -2.06 -7.21
N VAL A 114 -2.75 -3.17 -6.56
CA VAL A 114 -1.36 -3.46 -6.20
C VAL A 114 -0.51 -3.69 -7.44
N ARG A 115 -1.03 -4.43 -8.42
CA ARG A 115 -0.31 -4.68 -9.67
C ARG A 115 -0.05 -3.40 -10.45
N GLU A 116 -1.03 -2.51 -10.50
CA GLU A 116 -0.86 -1.22 -11.16
C GLU A 116 0.22 -0.40 -10.48
N LEU A 117 0.29 -0.45 -9.15
CA LEU A 117 1.35 0.22 -8.40
C LEU A 117 2.71 -0.42 -8.70
N ASN A 118 2.80 -1.75 -8.69
CA ASN A 118 4.04 -2.45 -9.05
C ASN A 118 4.54 -2.04 -10.43
N ASP A 119 3.64 -1.97 -11.41
CA ASP A 119 4.00 -1.61 -12.77
C ASP A 119 4.57 -0.20 -12.88
N ARG A 120 4.08 0.72 -12.07
CA ARG A 120 4.59 2.10 -12.04
C ARG A 120 5.93 2.21 -11.33
N MET A 121 6.25 1.26 -10.47
CA MET A 121 7.49 1.26 -9.71
C MET A 121 8.67 0.70 -10.50
N HIS A 122 8.43 0.09 -11.65
CA HIS A 122 9.48 -0.54 -12.46
C HIS A 122 9.76 0.22 -13.74
#